data_1552cee4dbc65b97135c9e98256a3e98
#
_entry.id   1552cee4dbc65b97135c9e98256a3e98
#
_cell.length_a   1.000
_cell.length_b   1.000
_cell.length_c   1.000
_cell.angle_alpha   90.00
_cell.angle_beta   90.00
_cell.angle_gamma   90.00
#
_symmetry.space_group_name_H-M   'P 1'
#
loop_
_entity.id
_entity.type
_entity.pdbx_description
1 polymer ?
#
loop_
_entity_poly.entity_id
_entity_poly.type
_entity_poly.pdbx_seq_one_letter_code
_entity_poly.pdbx_strand_id
1 'polypeptide(L)'
;MGSSSLGKWMGAWVKKRYTEAYRDLCTSFIDRGFGMSANNGYSAMVTMQSWMFLGSFEKLRGKIMRNHSISSMAHLGTRAFGAIGGEVVSTTATVFANAKNEVKGAYFRLVDMVSEEEKQAGLLEALANHECGWFYRANASGFEAIPGSPIAYWASNAAMGVFSSAVSFGELANPSAGITTGDNASYIHYWWEEEISNISFTTNDFSSRPTDQKWFPCNKGGAFRKWYGNRENVMAFDDSAINAMRKLPGYRPVNIEKQFKASISWSDITSGRNSFRANGSGNLYDHVGISAFPDEESFNCLLAFLNTSVASTFMILLAPTLHCNAGDLAKLPIVEIKEKNSVNELVNDCIKLCRRDWDAFELSWAFRYHPMI
;
A
#
# COMPACT_ATOMS: atom_id res chain seq x y z
N MET A 1 -1.15 -0.90 -21.09
CA MET A 1 0.18 -1.52 -21.31
C MET A 1 1.20 -0.66 -20.58
N GLY A 2 1.79 -1.19 -19.53
CA GLY A 2 2.80 -0.47 -18.73
C GLY A 2 4.09 -0.21 -19.50
N SER A 3 4.81 0.82 -19.11
CA SER A 3 6.05 1.26 -19.79
C SER A 3 7.15 0.19 -19.85
N SER A 4 7.18 -0.74 -18.91
CA SER A 4 8.11 -1.87 -18.89
C SER A 4 7.89 -2.89 -20.02
N SER A 5 6.68 -2.94 -20.58
CA SER A 5 6.31 -3.84 -21.68
C SER A 5 6.47 -3.20 -23.05
N LEU A 6 6.89 -1.93 -23.12
CA LEU A 6 7.17 -1.24 -24.37
C LEU A 6 8.58 -1.57 -24.86
N GLY A 7 8.75 -1.80 -26.16
CA GLY A 7 10.06 -1.92 -26.78
C GLY A 7 10.90 -0.67 -26.54
N LYS A 8 12.24 -0.80 -26.58
CA LYS A 8 13.20 0.27 -26.25
C LYS A 8 12.90 1.60 -26.97
N TRP A 9 12.62 1.56 -28.26
CA TRP A 9 12.31 2.75 -29.06
C TRP A 9 11.01 3.43 -28.59
N MET A 10 9.91 2.66 -28.51
CA MET A 10 8.60 3.19 -28.09
C MET A 10 8.65 3.73 -26.67
N GLY A 11 9.29 3.00 -25.74
CA GLY A 11 9.44 3.45 -24.35
C GLY A 11 10.20 4.78 -24.23
N ALA A 12 11.29 4.95 -25.00
CA ALA A 12 12.05 6.18 -25.02
C ALA A 12 11.23 7.33 -25.63
N TRP A 13 10.50 7.07 -26.74
CA TRP A 13 9.67 8.08 -27.39
C TRP A 13 8.53 8.55 -26.50
N VAL A 14 7.76 7.62 -25.88
CA VAL A 14 6.66 7.94 -24.98
C VAL A 14 7.17 8.74 -23.77
N LYS A 15 8.29 8.32 -23.17
CA LYS A 15 8.91 9.03 -22.05
C LYS A 15 9.33 10.46 -22.40
N LYS A 16 9.85 10.67 -23.60
CA LYS A 16 10.23 12.01 -24.09
C LYS A 16 9.02 12.88 -24.38
N ARG A 17 7.94 12.30 -24.94
CA ARG A 17 6.76 13.05 -25.43
C ARG A 17 5.75 13.34 -24.33
N TYR A 18 5.58 12.41 -23.37
CA TYR A 18 4.57 12.45 -22.31
C TYR A 18 5.22 12.31 -20.93
N THR A 19 6.07 13.28 -20.57
CA THR A 19 6.96 13.22 -19.38
C THR A 19 6.25 12.96 -18.06
N GLU A 20 5.00 13.39 -17.91
CA GLU A 20 4.18 13.23 -16.71
C GLU A 20 3.25 12.01 -16.78
N ALA A 21 3.09 11.40 -17.96
CA ALA A 21 2.09 10.36 -18.23
C ALA A 21 2.68 9.05 -18.81
N TYR A 22 4.00 8.95 -18.97
CA TYR A 22 4.67 7.87 -19.71
C TYR A 22 4.64 6.49 -19.07
N ARG A 23 4.25 6.37 -17.80
CA ARG A 23 4.29 5.11 -17.05
C ARG A 23 3.38 4.03 -17.58
N ASP A 24 2.29 4.44 -18.26
CA ASP A 24 1.38 3.55 -18.98
C ASP A 24 0.86 4.22 -20.27
N LEU A 25 0.55 3.41 -21.29
CA LEU A 25 -0.01 3.96 -22.53
C LEU A 25 -1.38 4.60 -22.30
N CYS A 26 -2.24 4.04 -21.44
CA CYS A 26 -3.55 4.64 -21.19
C CYS A 26 -3.42 6.07 -20.64
N THR A 27 -2.45 6.32 -19.76
CA THR A 27 -2.19 7.68 -19.24
C THR A 27 -1.55 8.59 -20.27
N SER A 28 -0.70 8.06 -21.15
CA SER A 28 -0.18 8.81 -22.29
C SER A 28 -1.28 9.21 -23.27
N PHE A 29 -2.31 8.37 -23.44
CA PHE A 29 -3.49 8.71 -24.25
C PHE A 29 -4.39 9.75 -23.56
N ILE A 30 -4.50 9.76 -22.24
CA ILE A 30 -5.17 10.86 -21.50
C ILE A 30 -4.48 12.19 -21.85
N ASP A 31 -3.17 12.26 -21.73
CA ASP A 31 -2.39 13.46 -22.05
C ASP A 31 -2.49 13.83 -23.57
N ARG A 32 -2.48 12.83 -24.44
CA ARG A 32 -2.69 13.03 -25.89
C ARG A 32 -4.07 13.60 -26.17
N GLY A 33 -5.11 13.13 -25.46
CA GLY A 33 -6.49 13.59 -25.61
C GLY A 33 -6.62 15.09 -25.39
N PHE A 34 -5.93 15.66 -24.41
CA PHE A 34 -5.90 17.12 -24.20
C PHE A 34 -5.31 17.86 -25.39
N GLY A 35 -4.21 17.33 -25.98
CA GLY A 35 -3.59 17.94 -27.16
C GLY A 35 -4.39 17.80 -28.45
N MET A 36 -5.40 16.92 -28.50
CA MET A 36 -6.30 16.72 -29.63
C MET A 36 -7.64 17.47 -29.48
N SER A 37 -8.01 17.82 -28.27
CA SER A 37 -9.23 18.54 -27.96
C SER A 37 -9.06 20.04 -28.21
N ALA A 38 -10.07 20.69 -28.71
CA ALA A 38 -10.12 22.15 -28.78
C ALA A 38 -10.07 22.74 -27.35
N ASN A 39 -9.69 24.02 -27.24
CA ASN A 39 -9.84 24.76 -25.99
C ASN A 39 -11.31 24.76 -25.57
N ASN A 40 -11.60 24.50 -24.31
CA ASN A 40 -12.93 24.28 -23.77
C ASN A 40 -13.67 23.03 -24.35
N GLY A 41 -13.01 22.22 -25.15
CA GLY A 41 -13.53 20.95 -25.63
C GLY A 41 -13.43 19.83 -24.58
N TYR A 42 -13.86 18.63 -24.97
CA TYR A 42 -13.88 17.47 -24.09
C TYR A 42 -13.08 16.31 -24.68
N SER A 43 -12.49 15.53 -23.80
CA SER A 43 -11.88 14.23 -24.10
C SER A 43 -12.49 13.17 -23.17
N ALA A 44 -13.03 12.09 -23.72
CA ALA A 44 -13.64 11.01 -22.95
C ALA A 44 -12.90 9.70 -23.21
N MET A 45 -12.62 8.97 -22.13
CA MET A 45 -11.87 7.72 -22.20
C MET A 45 -12.32 6.72 -21.15
N VAL A 46 -12.25 5.43 -21.52
CA VAL A 46 -12.26 4.31 -20.57
C VAL A 46 -10.82 3.86 -20.39
N THR A 47 -10.36 3.85 -19.14
CA THR A 47 -8.97 3.55 -18.80
C THR A 47 -8.89 2.66 -17.55
N MET A 48 -7.70 2.13 -17.26
CA MET A 48 -7.41 1.58 -15.93
C MET A 48 -7.56 2.69 -14.88
N GLN A 49 -8.13 2.36 -13.72
CA GLN A 49 -8.31 3.33 -12.63
C GLN A 49 -7.01 3.69 -11.89
N SER A 50 -5.93 2.96 -12.11
CA SER A 50 -4.67 3.11 -11.38
C SER A 50 -4.08 4.53 -11.39
N TRP A 51 -4.33 5.31 -12.46
CA TRP A 51 -3.89 6.70 -12.54
C TRP A 51 -4.53 7.61 -11.49
N MET A 52 -5.70 7.24 -10.97
CA MET A 52 -6.40 8.02 -9.95
C MET A 52 -5.64 8.03 -8.61
N PHE A 53 -4.83 7.01 -8.30
CA PHE A 53 -4.30 6.76 -6.96
C PHE A 53 -2.79 6.55 -6.91
N LEU A 54 -2.21 5.75 -7.82
CA LEU A 54 -0.80 5.37 -7.72
C LEU A 54 0.14 6.57 -7.75
N GLY A 55 1.16 6.56 -6.88
CA GLY A 55 2.17 7.62 -6.79
C GLY A 55 2.94 7.83 -8.10
N SER A 56 3.09 6.78 -8.93
CA SER A 56 3.72 6.89 -10.26
C SER A 56 2.98 7.82 -11.24
N PHE A 57 1.71 8.14 -10.98
CA PHE A 57 0.87 9.02 -11.79
C PHE A 57 0.55 10.37 -11.11
N GLU A 58 1.18 10.67 -9.99
CA GLU A 58 0.99 11.92 -9.24
C GLU A 58 1.21 13.16 -10.12
N LYS A 59 2.26 13.15 -10.96
CA LYS A 59 2.55 14.26 -11.89
C LYS A 59 1.43 14.47 -12.92
N LEU A 60 0.87 13.38 -13.44
CA LEU A 60 -0.28 13.45 -14.36
C LEU A 60 -1.51 14.05 -13.66
N ARG A 61 -1.81 13.58 -12.44
CA ARG A 61 -2.93 14.16 -11.65
C ARG A 61 -2.72 15.64 -11.40
N GLY A 62 -1.51 16.04 -10.99
CA GLY A 62 -1.18 17.46 -10.82
C GLY A 62 -1.36 18.27 -12.11
N LYS A 63 -0.98 17.70 -13.27
CA LYS A 63 -1.23 18.35 -14.59
C LYS A 63 -2.73 18.52 -14.86
N ILE A 64 -3.52 17.47 -14.62
CA ILE A 64 -4.97 17.51 -14.82
C ILE A 64 -5.58 18.60 -13.92
N MET A 65 -5.21 18.64 -12.64
CA MET A 65 -5.78 19.61 -11.68
C MET A 65 -5.37 21.04 -11.96
N ARG A 66 -4.17 21.29 -12.51
CA ARG A 66 -3.71 22.64 -12.85
C ARG A 66 -4.33 23.19 -14.11
N ASN A 67 -4.52 22.35 -15.14
CA ASN A 67 -4.81 22.82 -16.51
C ASN A 67 -6.15 22.36 -17.06
N HIS A 68 -6.75 21.32 -16.45
CA HIS A 68 -7.95 20.66 -16.94
C HIS A 68 -8.93 20.41 -15.79
N SER A 69 -10.11 19.90 -16.13
CA SER A 69 -11.11 19.53 -15.11
C SER A 69 -11.71 18.17 -15.44
N ILE A 70 -12.07 17.41 -14.40
CA ILE A 70 -12.88 16.21 -14.55
C ILE A 70 -14.34 16.65 -14.57
N SER A 71 -14.99 16.54 -15.70
CA SER A 71 -16.40 16.91 -15.88
C SER A 71 -17.33 15.85 -15.30
N SER A 72 -17.06 14.58 -15.65
CA SER A 72 -17.76 13.45 -15.06
C SER A 72 -16.88 12.20 -15.05
N MET A 73 -17.18 11.27 -14.14
CA MET A 73 -16.46 10.01 -14.00
C MET A 73 -17.40 8.91 -13.52
N ALA A 74 -17.47 7.80 -14.27
CA ALA A 74 -18.00 6.56 -13.76
C ALA A 74 -16.84 5.67 -13.29
N HIS A 75 -16.70 5.51 -11.98
CA HIS A 75 -15.70 4.66 -11.35
C HIS A 75 -16.23 3.24 -11.27
N LEU A 76 -15.88 2.43 -12.27
CA LEU A 76 -16.46 1.12 -12.52
C LEU A 76 -15.81 0.02 -11.64
N GLY A 77 -14.52 0.17 -11.30
CA GLY A 77 -13.78 -0.87 -10.56
C GLY A 77 -13.58 -2.12 -11.41
N THR A 78 -13.57 -3.27 -10.74
CA THR A 78 -13.48 -4.60 -11.35
C THR A 78 -14.83 -5.01 -11.96
N ARG A 79 -14.83 -6.07 -12.80
CA ARG A 79 -16.05 -6.66 -13.41
C ARG A 79 -16.91 -5.67 -14.21
N ALA A 80 -16.25 -4.68 -14.82
CA ALA A 80 -16.93 -3.71 -15.68
C ALA A 80 -17.23 -4.24 -17.09
N PHE A 81 -16.64 -5.37 -17.46
CA PHE A 81 -16.79 -6.02 -18.77
C PHE A 81 -17.01 -7.52 -18.56
N GLY A 82 -18.14 -8.02 -19.00
CA GLY A 82 -18.53 -9.43 -18.83
C GLY A 82 -17.56 -10.44 -19.48
N ALA A 83 -16.86 -10.02 -20.54
CA ALA A 83 -15.85 -10.84 -21.22
C ALA A 83 -14.51 -10.96 -20.47
N ILE A 84 -14.24 -10.12 -19.45
CA ILE A 84 -12.99 -10.13 -18.69
C ILE A 84 -13.29 -10.77 -17.34
N GLY A 85 -12.93 -12.05 -17.21
CA GLY A 85 -13.08 -12.80 -15.95
C GLY A 85 -12.14 -12.29 -14.86
N GLY A 86 -12.61 -12.36 -13.59
CA GLY A 86 -11.81 -12.08 -12.40
C GLY A 86 -11.71 -10.61 -12.00
N GLU A 87 -10.94 -10.35 -10.95
CA GLU A 87 -10.75 -9.02 -10.36
C GLU A 87 -9.45 -8.33 -10.82
N VAL A 88 -8.95 -8.68 -12.00
CA VAL A 88 -7.61 -8.28 -12.47
C VAL A 88 -7.62 -6.87 -13.05
N VAL A 89 -8.71 -6.44 -13.69
CA VAL A 89 -8.80 -5.16 -14.40
C VAL A 89 -9.83 -4.26 -13.74
N SER A 90 -9.35 -3.19 -13.12
CA SER A 90 -10.21 -2.15 -12.52
C SER A 90 -10.20 -0.91 -13.42
N THR A 91 -11.37 -0.42 -13.80
CA THR A 91 -11.55 0.61 -14.82
C THR A 91 -12.32 1.83 -14.34
N THR A 92 -12.14 2.92 -15.06
CA THR A 92 -12.94 4.16 -14.95
C THR A 92 -13.23 4.73 -16.32
N ALA A 93 -14.45 5.22 -16.51
CA ALA A 93 -14.85 6.00 -17.68
C ALA A 93 -14.88 7.48 -17.27
N THR A 94 -14.02 8.29 -17.87
CA THR A 94 -13.80 9.68 -17.43
C THR A 94 -13.97 10.63 -18.60
N VAL A 95 -14.70 11.72 -18.38
CA VAL A 95 -14.81 12.86 -19.30
C VAL A 95 -14.02 14.02 -18.70
N PHE A 96 -12.98 14.42 -19.42
CA PHE A 96 -12.15 15.57 -19.09
C PHE A 96 -12.59 16.79 -19.90
N ALA A 97 -12.68 17.95 -19.28
CA ALA A 97 -12.77 19.23 -19.97
C ALA A 97 -11.35 19.78 -20.20
N ASN A 98 -11.05 20.19 -21.43
CA ASN A 98 -9.76 20.81 -21.80
C ASN A 98 -9.76 22.30 -21.41
N ALA A 99 -10.12 22.55 -20.18
CA ALA A 99 -10.07 23.84 -19.51
C ALA A 99 -10.10 23.62 -18.01
N LYS A 100 -9.42 24.49 -17.27
CA LYS A 100 -9.62 24.57 -15.83
C LYS A 100 -10.89 25.35 -15.56
N ASN A 101 -11.82 24.74 -14.84
CA ASN A 101 -13.02 25.38 -14.33
C ASN A 101 -13.24 24.99 -12.87
N GLU A 102 -13.98 25.81 -12.14
CA GLU A 102 -14.28 25.56 -10.72
C GLU A 102 -15.58 24.78 -10.51
N VAL A 103 -16.15 24.27 -11.58
CA VAL A 103 -17.39 23.48 -11.52
C VAL A 103 -17.09 22.12 -10.89
N LYS A 104 -17.93 21.74 -9.93
CA LYS A 104 -17.86 20.41 -9.33
C LYS A 104 -18.19 19.35 -10.38
N GLY A 105 -17.26 18.44 -10.63
CA GLY A 105 -17.47 17.25 -11.46
C GLY A 105 -18.52 16.32 -10.87
N ALA A 106 -19.13 15.49 -11.71
CA ALA A 106 -20.08 14.46 -11.33
C ALA A 106 -19.36 13.10 -11.28
N TYR A 107 -19.43 12.41 -10.15
CA TYR A 107 -18.76 11.13 -9.93
C TYR A 107 -19.76 10.05 -9.53
N PHE A 108 -19.71 8.91 -10.21
CA PHE A 108 -20.55 7.75 -9.99
C PHE A 108 -19.67 6.60 -9.48
N ARG A 109 -19.83 6.23 -8.19
CA ARG A 109 -19.02 5.21 -7.54
C ARG A 109 -19.71 3.84 -7.64
N LEU A 110 -19.34 3.08 -8.66
CA LEU A 110 -19.97 1.79 -9.01
C LEU A 110 -19.07 0.60 -8.67
N VAL A 111 -18.02 0.80 -7.86
CA VAL A 111 -17.00 -0.22 -7.56
C VAL A 111 -17.53 -1.37 -6.70
N ASP A 112 -18.55 -1.11 -5.90
CA ASP A 112 -19.15 -2.10 -4.99
C ASP A 112 -20.20 -3.00 -5.69
N MET A 113 -20.56 -2.69 -6.95
CA MET A 113 -21.47 -3.46 -7.78
C MET A 113 -20.71 -4.57 -8.50
N VAL A 114 -21.22 -5.80 -8.47
CA VAL A 114 -20.46 -7.00 -8.81
C VAL A 114 -20.68 -7.51 -10.25
N SER A 115 -21.59 -6.89 -11.02
CA SER A 115 -21.81 -7.23 -12.43
C SER A 115 -21.98 -6.00 -13.32
N GLU A 116 -21.91 -6.21 -14.63
CA GLU A 116 -22.11 -5.17 -15.64
C GLU A 116 -23.53 -4.60 -15.56
N GLU A 117 -24.53 -5.48 -15.38
CA GLU A 117 -25.93 -5.11 -15.25
C GLU A 117 -26.20 -4.28 -14.00
N GLU A 118 -25.61 -4.65 -12.86
CA GLU A 118 -25.73 -3.88 -11.62
C GLU A 118 -25.09 -2.48 -11.77
N LYS A 119 -23.94 -2.39 -12.44
CA LYS A 119 -23.28 -1.10 -12.69
C LYS A 119 -24.12 -0.22 -13.61
N GLN A 120 -24.74 -0.80 -14.63
CA GLN A 120 -25.65 -0.08 -15.53
C GLN A 120 -26.88 0.42 -14.75
N ALA A 121 -27.52 -0.45 -14.00
CA ALA A 121 -28.68 -0.08 -13.17
C ALA A 121 -28.33 1.02 -12.16
N GLY A 122 -27.20 0.87 -11.44
CA GLY A 122 -26.72 1.85 -10.48
C GLY A 122 -26.36 3.22 -11.11
N LEU A 123 -25.82 3.22 -12.34
CA LEU A 123 -25.58 4.47 -13.05
C LEU A 123 -26.88 5.19 -13.41
N LEU A 124 -27.87 4.43 -13.94
CA LEU A 124 -29.18 4.99 -14.29
C LEU A 124 -29.92 5.51 -13.07
N GLU A 125 -29.85 4.79 -11.94
CA GLU A 125 -30.41 5.24 -10.68
C GLU A 125 -29.75 6.53 -10.20
N ALA A 126 -28.40 6.62 -10.23
CA ALA A 126 -27.67 7.80 -9.81
C ALA A 126 -27.93 9.04 -10.68
N LEU A 127 -28.27 8.83 -11.97
CA LEU A 127 -28.69 9.92 -12.86
C LEU A 127 -30.09 10.43 -12.51
N ALA A 128 -30.99 9.55 -12.04
CA ALA A 128 -32.35 9.90 -11.65
C ALA A 128 -32.43 10.40 -10.19
N ASN A 129 -31.59 9.88 -9.30
CA ASN A 129 -31.59 10.18 -7.88
C ASN A 129 -30.17 10.45 -7.36
N HIS A 130 -29.83 11.72 -7.20
CA HIS A 130 -28.52 12.13 -6.70
C HIS A 130 -28.27 11.79 -5.21
N GLU A 131 -29.29 11.37 -4.46
CA GLU A 131 -29.21 10.97 -3.04
C GLU A 131 -29.05 9.44 -2.88
N CYS A 132 -28.75 8.71 -3.97
CA CYS A 132 -28.61 7.25 -3.95
C CYS A 132 -27.45 6.72 -3.09
N GLY A 133 -26.51 7.57 -2.66
CA GLY A 133 -25.37 7.21 -1.81
C GLY A 133 -24.08 6.88 -2.58
N TRP A 134 -24.13 6.69 -3.90
CA TRP A 134 -22.95 6.48 -4.75
C TRP A 134 -22.78 7.53 -5.87
N PHE A 135 -23.54 8.62 -5.79
CA PHE A 135 -23.34 9.84 -6.57
C PHE A 135 -22.63 10.90 -5.74
N TYR A 136 -21.60 11.54 -6.31
CA TYR A 136 -20.80 12.56 -5.63
C TYR A 136 -20.58 13.78 -6.53
N ARG A 137 -20.47 14.94 -5.90
CA ARG A 137 -20.07 16.20 -6.55
C ARG A 137 -18.82 16.71 -5.85
N ALA A 138 -17.70 16.72 -6.53
CA ALA A 138 -16.42 17.12 -5.96
C ALA A 138 -15.69 18.11 -6.88
N ASN A 139 -14.92 19.02 -6.27
CA ASN A 139 -14.01 19.91 -6.98
C ASN A 139 -12.60 19.32 -6.96
N ALA A 140 -11.87 19.49 -8.05
CA ALA A 140 -10.50 19.04 -8.21
C ALA A 140 -9.55 19.62 -7.16
N SER A 141 -9.77 20.86 -6.71
CA SER A 141 -8.96 21.51 -5.65
C SER A 141 -9.02 20.78 -4.31
N GLY A 142 -10.11 20.06 -4.00
CA GLY A 142 -10.21 19.26 -2.79
C GLY A 142 -9.25 18.06 -2.76
N PHE A 143 -8.88 17.53 -3.92
CA PHE A 143 -7.95 16.37 -3.98
C PHE A 143 -6.51 16.75 -3.65
N GLU A 144 -6.12 18.01 -3.84
CA GLU A 144 -4.78 18.51 -3.52
C GLU A 144 -4.48 18.51 -2.01
N ALA A 145 -5.52 18.45 -1.17
CA ALA A 145 -5.36 18.35 0.28
C ALA A 145 -4.78 17.01 0.72
N ILE A 146 -4.94 15.95 -0.09
CA ILE A 146 -4.42 14.62 0.22
C ILE A 146 -3.06 14.44 -0.48
N PRO A 147 -1.99 14.02 0.23
CA PRO A 147 -0.66 13.84 -0.34
C PRO A 147 -0.65 12.90 -1.56
N GLY A 148 -0.12 13.40 -2.68
CA GLY A 148 -0.16 12.69 -3.97
C GLY A 148 -1.44 12.94 -4.77
N SER A 149 -2.33 13.76 -4.23
CA SER A 149 -3.58 14.23 -4.88
C SER A 149 -4.40 13.10 -5.52
N PRO A 150 -4.72 12.01 -4.79
CA PRO A 150 -5.55 10.95 -5.32
C PRO A 150 -6.95 11.49 -5.65
N ILE A 151 -7.62 10.93 -6.66
CA ILE A 151 -8.97 11.34 -7.05
C ILE A 151 -9.99 10.69 -6.07
N ALA A 152 -9.91 11.09 -4.81
CA ALA A 152 -10.73 10.58 -3.71
C ALA A 152 -12.03 11.40 -3.55
N TYR A 153 -12.84 11.47 -4.60
CA TYR A 153 -14.07 12.30 -4.67
C TYR A 153 -15.13 11.94 -3.62
N TRP A 154 -15.02 10.78 -2.98
CA TRP A 154 -15.91 10.32 -1.88
C TRP A 154 -15.42 10.73 -0.49
N ALA A 155 -14.25 11.37 -0.38
CA ALA A 155 -13.71 11.80 0.90
C ALA A 155 -14.52 12.98 1.46
N SER A 156 -14.83 12.94 2.75
CA SER A 156 -15.46 14.08 3.43
C SER A 156 -14.46 15.24 3.63
N ASN A 157 -14.95 16.46 3.71
CA ASN A 157 -14.13 17.63 4.01
C ASN A 157 -13.37 17.48 5.35
N ALA A 158 -13.99 16.84 6.34
CA ALA A 158 -13.35 16.55 7.62
C ALA A 158 -12.14 15.62 7.43
N ALA A 159 -12.29 14.53 6.65
CA ALA A 159 -11.19 13.63 6.36
C ALA A 159 -10.06 14.32 5.58
N MET A 160 -10.38 15.12 4.58
CA MET A 160 -9.39 15.92 3.84
C MET A 160 -8.65 16.92 4.73
N GLY A 161 -9.36 17.57 5.66
CA GLY A 161 -8.77 18.52 6.62
C GLY A 161 -7.73 17.88 7.54
N VAL A 162 -7.89 16.61 7.92
CA VAL A 162 -6.91 15.89 8.74
C VAL A 162 -5.57 15.76 8.03
N PHE A 163 -5.56 15.47 6.73
CA PHE A 163 -4.31 15.36 5.96
C PHE A 163 -3.50 16.68 5.91
N SER A 164 -4.19 17.83 6.00
CA SER A 164 -3.52 19.13 5.96
C SER A 164 -2.95 19.57 7.32
N SER A 165 -3.41 19.00 8.43
CA SER A 165 -3.07 19.46 9.78
C SER A 165 -2.28 18.45 10.61
N ALA A 166 -2.34 17.16 10.28
CA ALA A 166 -1.70 16.10 11.06
C ALA A 166 -0.27 15.82 10.60
N VAL A 167 0.56 15.34 11.52
CA VAL A 167 1.89 14.81 11.23
C VAL A 167 1.75 13.49 10.46
N SER A 168 2.59 13.25 9.48
CA SER A 168 2.54 12.01 8.70
C SER A 168 3.18 10.83 9.46
N PHE A 169 2.69 9.63 9.19
CA PHE A 169 3.30 8.40 9.72
C PHE A 169 4.76 8.26 9.28
N GLY A 170 5.11 8.73 8.10
CA GLY A 170 6.47 8.70 7.58
C GLY A 170 7.47 9.49 8.41
N GLU A 171 7.04 10.64 8.95
CA GLU A 171 7.85 11.47 9.84
C GLU A 171 8.10 10.82 11.21
N LEU A 172 7.14 10.04 11.70
CA LEU A 172 7.21 9.42 13.04
C LEU A 172 7.84 8.02 13.04
N ALA A 173 7.73 7.26 11.94
CA ALA A 173 8.08 5.85 11.95
C ALA A 173 8.93 5.37 10.77
N ASN A 174 9.25 6.23 9.81
CA ASN A 174 10.13 5.95 8.67
C ASN A 174 9.92 4.56 8.01
N PRO A 175 8.72 4.27 7.47
CA PRO A 175 8.39 2.98 6.88
C PRO A 175 9.26 2.70 5.65
N SER A 176 9.68 1.43 5.48
CA SER A 176 10.54 1.04 4.37
C SER A 176 10.40 -0.43 4.01
N ALA A 177 10.56 -0.74 2.73
CA ALA A 177 10.72 -2.11 2.26
C ALA A 177 12.13 -2.62 2.62
N GLY A 178 12.24 -3.91 2.88
CA GLY A 178 13.49 -4.54 3.26
C GLY A 178 14.24 -5.15 2.08
N ILE A 179 15.08 -6.12 2.40
CA ILE A 179 16.01 -6.76 1.47
C ILE A 179 15.26 -7.56 0.39
N THR A 180 15.73 -7.45 -0.84
CA THR A 180 15.38 -8.41 -1.90
C THR A 180 16.56 -9.36 -2.07
N THR A 181 16.36 -10.65 -1.84
CA THR A 181 17.45 -11.66 -1.89
C THR A 181 17.94 -11.94 -3.31
N GLY A 182 17.07 -11.73 -4.30
CA GLY A 182 17.31 -12.14 -5.69
C GLY A 182 16.91 -13.59 -5.97
N ASP A 183 16.83 -14.43 -4.94
CA ASP A 183 16.36 -15.82 -5.00
C ASP A 183 15.79 -16.22 -3.63
N ASN A 184 14.50 -15.99 -3.45
CA ASN A 184 13.85 -16.31 -2.18
C ASN A 184 13.85 -17.81 -1.85
N ALA A 185 13.79 -18.68 -2.86
CA ALA A 185 13.75 -20.11 -2.62
C ALA A 185 15.05 -20.65 -1.99
N SER A 186 16.18 -20.01 -2.28
CA SER A 186 17.48 -20.38 -1.70
C SER A 186 17.82 -19.68 -0.39
N TYR A 187 17.20 -18.53 -0.12
CA TYR A 187 17.63 -17.67 1.00
C TYR A 187 16.54 -17.32 2.02
N ILE A 188 15.28 -17.72 1.80
CA ILE A 188 14.21 -17.57 2.78
C ILE A 188 13.48 -18.89 2.91
N HIS A 189 13.60 -19.50 4.10
CA HIS A 189 13.00 -20.79 4.42
C HIS A 189 12.01 -20.64 5.58
N TYR A 190 11.25 -21.70 5.85
CA TYR A 190 10.58 -21.82 7.13
C TYR A 190 11.59 -22.27 8.18
N TRP A 191 11.43 -21.82 9.44
CA TRP A 191 12.38 -22.12 10.51
C TRP A 191 12.53 -23.63 10.76
N TRP A 192 11.48 -24.41 10.52
CA TRP A 192 11.52 -25.89 10.71
C TRP A 192 12.17 -26.66 9.55
N GLU A 193 12.54 -26.02 8.47
CA GLU A 193 13.33 -26.58 7.37
C GLU A 193 14.84 -26.56 7.69
N GLU A 194 15.22 -25.85 8.77
CA GLU A 194 16.61 -25.63 9.13
C GLU A 194 16.93 -26.20 10.54
N GLU A 195 18.18 -26.57 10.77
CA GLU A 195 18.63 -26.97 12.10
C GLU A 195 18.54 -25.77 13.06
N ILE A 196 17.87 -25.94 14.20
CA ILE A 196 17.62 -24.87 15.17
C ILE A 196 18.92 -24.25 15.72
N SER A 197 20.01 -25.06 15.77
CA SER A 197 21.35 -24.59 16.17
C SER A 197 21.96 -23.59 15.19
N ASN A 198 21.55 -23.62 13.91
CA ASN A 198 21.97 -22.70 12.86
C ASN A 198 21.12 -21.42 12.78
N ILE A 199 20.11 -21.27 13.65
CA ILE A 199 19.21 -20.10 13.69
C ILE A 199 19.57 -19.22 14.86
N SER A 200 19.85 -17.94 14.61
CA SER A 200 20.07 -16.95 15.66
C SER A 200 18.78 -16.21 16.02
N PHE A 201 18.24 -16.51 17.20
CA PHE A 201 17.06 -15.82 17.74
C PHE A 201 17.41 -14.63 18.65
N THR A 202 18.70 -14.39 18.92
CA THR A 202 19.16 -13.41 19.92
C THR A 202 19.96 -12.25 19.35
N THR A 203 20.18 -12.22 18.03
CA THR A 203 20.90 -11.14 17.36
C THR A 203 20.06 -9.85 17.38
N ASN A 204 20.65 -8.74 17.84
CA ASN A 204 19.93 -7.46 17.98
C ASN A 204 20.39 -6.39 17.00
N ASP A 205 21.52 -6.58 16.34
CA ASP A 205 22.03 -5.67 15.31
C ASP A 205 22.92 -6.40 14.28
N PHE A 206 23.22 -5.73 13.19
CA PHE A 206 23.98 -6.31 12.08
C PHE A 206 25.43 -6.65 12.49
N SER A 207 26.06 -5.87 13.35
CA SER A 207 27.48 -6.03 13.75
C SER A 207 27.68 -7.13 14.79
N SER A 208 26.65 -7.43 15.56
CA SER A 208 26.67 -8.46 16.61
C SER A 208 26.24 -9.85 16.13
N ARG A 209 26.10 -10.04 14.80
CA ARG A 209 25.73 -11.35 14.24
C ARG A 209 26.76 -12.42 14.61
N PRO A 210 26.34 -13.59 15.11
CA PRO A 210 27.23 -14.70 15.32
C PRO A 210 27.77 -15.22 13.98
N THR A 211 29.00 -15.68 13.97
CA THR A 211 29.69 -16.17 12.76
C THR A 211 29.41 -17.63 12.47
N ASP A 212 28.85 -18.37 13.43
CA ASP A 212 28.55 -19.80 13.41
C ASP A 212 27.07 -20.09 13.13
N GLN A 213 26.23 -19.06 12.97
CA GLN A 213 24.82 -19.19 12.64
C GLN A 213 24.52 -18.53 11.28
N LYS A 214 23.76 -19.24 10.46
CA LYS A 214 23.46 -18.80 9.09
C LYS A 214 22.11 -18.11 8.96
N TRP A 215 21.13 -18.55 9.75
CA TRP A 215 19.74 -18.17 9.60
C TRP A 215 19.28 -17.20 10.69
N PHE A 216 18.43 -16.24 10.32
CA PHE A 216 17.91 -15.21 11.21
C PHE A 216 16.41 -15.04 10.98
N PRO A 217 15.59 -14.85 12.03
CA PRO A 217 14.16 -14.57 11.89
C PRO A 217 13.90 -13.46 10.89
N CYS A 218 12.89 -13.65 10.01
CA CYS A 218 12.61 -12.72 8.94
C CYS A 218 11.12 -12.41 8.81
N ASN A 219 10.75 -11.13 8.82
CA ASN A 219 9.42 -10.68 8.45
C ASN A 219 9.22 -10.79 6.94
N LYS A 220 8.29 -11.62 6.51
CA LYS A 220 7.91 -11.83 5.10
C LYS A 220 6.45 -11.45 4.79
N GLY A 221 5.74 -10.86 5.72
CA GLY A 221 4.31 -10.63 5.61
C GLY A 221 3.52 -11.87 6.03
N GLY A 222 2.47 -12.25 5.30
CA GLY A 222 1.64 -13.42 5.61
C GLY A 222 0.16 -13.09 5.76
N ALA A 223 -0.59 -14.02 6.36
CA ALA A 223 -2.03 -13.92 6.58
C ALA A 223 -2.44 -12.75 7.47
N PHE A 224 -3.73 -12.42 7.46
CA PHE A 224 -4.29 -11.39 8.34
C PHE A 224 -4.09 -11.76 9.82
N ARG A 225 -3.18 -11.06 10.50
CA ARG A 225 -2.97 -11.13 11.94
C ARG A 225 -2.61 -9.75 12.46
N LYS A 226 -3.35 -9.26 13.45
CA LYS A 226 -3.03 -8.03 14.19
C LYS A 226 -2.15 -8.33 15.39
N TRP A 227 -1.39 -7.37 15.83
CA TRP A 227 -0.62 -7.31 17.07
C TRP A 227 0.60 -8.23 17.11
N TYR A 228 0.50 -9.53 16.78
CA TYR A 228 1.58 -10.51 16.80
C TYR A 228 1.32 -11.70 15.89
N GLY A 229 2.36 -12.33 15.33
CA GLY A 229 2.30 -13.54 14.49
C GLY A 229 3.01 -13.39 13.15
N ASN A 230 2.82 -14.34 12.24
CA ASN A 230 3.51 -14.48 10.95
C ASN A 230 5.04 -14.49 11.12
N ARG A 231 5.53 -15.36 12.00
CA ARG A 231 6.94 -15.46 12.41
C ARG A 231 7.50 -16.83 12.07
N GLU A 232 7.13 -17.38 10.95
CA GLU A 232 7.56 -18.70 10.47
C GLU A 232 8.82 -18.67 9.61
N ASN A 233 9.22 -17.52 9.09
CA ASN A 233 10.32 -17.43 8.13
C ASN A 233 11.66 -17.07 8.79
N VAL A 234 12.73 -17.64 8.22
CA VAL A 234 14.12 -17.27 8.48
C VAL A 234 14.82 -16.95 7.16
N MET A 235 15.78 -16.01 7.21
CA MET A 235 16.58 -15.62 6.04
C MET A 235 18.06 -15.98 6.31
N ALA A 236 18.71 -16.58 5.32
CA ALA A 236 20.17 -16.77 5.35
C ALA A 236 20.86 -15.41 5.24
N PHE A 237 21.60 -15.02 6.27
CA PHE A 237 22.20 -13.69 6.36
C PHE A 237 23.58 -13.68 7.03
N ASP A 238 24.29 -14.80 6.99
CA ASP A 238 25.72 -14.88 7.27
C ASP A 238 26.55 -14.26 6.14
N ASP A 239 27.83 -14.08 6.33
CA ASP A 239 28.71 -13.43 5.34
C ASP A 239 28.77 -14.23 4.01
N SER A 240 28.69 -15.57 4.07
CA SER A 240 28.68 -16.42 2.90
C SER A 240 27.42 -16.20 2.06
N ALA A 241 26.24 -16.21 2.69
CA ALA A 241 24.96 -15.96 2.04
C ALA A 241 24.90 -14.54 1.45
N ILE A 242 25.33 -13.52 2.18
CA ILE A 242 25.39 -12.14 1.70
C ILE A 242 26.29 -12.03 0.47
N ASN A 243 27.48 -12.66 0.50
CA ASN A 243 28.41 -12.64 -0.63
C ASN A 243 27.86 -13.41 -1.86
N ALA A 244 27.10 -14.46 -1.64
CA ALA A 244 26.41 -15.19 -2.72
C ALA A 244 25.27 -14.35 -3.31
N MET A 245 24.41 -13.77 -2.49
CA MET A 245 23.31 -12.89 -2.93
C MET A 245 23.80 -11.67 -3.73
N ARG A 246 24.95 -11.08 -3.37
CA ARG A 246 25.56 -9.95 -4.10
C ARG A 246 25.86 -10.25 -5.58
N LYS A 247 25.99 -11.52 -5.94
CA LYS A 247 26.21 -11.97 -7.33
C LYS A 247 24.93 -12.11 -8.13
N LEU A 248 23.77 -12.06 -7.48
CA LEU A 248 22.46 -12.23 -8.10
C LEU A 248 21.95 -10.89 -8.68
N PRO A 249 21.44 -10.87 -9.92
CA PRO A 249 20.98 -9.62 -10.56
C PRO A 249 19.79 -8.97 -9.86
N GLY A 250 19.03 -9.72 -9.06
CA GLY A 250 17.87 -9.25 -8.31
C GLY A 250 18.17 -8.81 -6.87
N TYR A 251 19.40 -9.00 -6.37
CA TYR A 251 19.75 -8.65 -5.00
C TYR A 251 19.74 -7.14 -4.76
N ARG A 252 19.06 -6.72 -3.71
CA ARG A 252 18.99 -5.30 -3.29
C ARG A 252 19.15 -5.21 -1.76
N PRO A 253 20.35 -4.87 -1.26
CA PRO A 253 20.64 -4.71 0.17
C PRO A 253 20.20 -3.33 0.66
N VAL A 254 18.90 -3.06 0.67
CA VAL A 254 18.39 -1.76 1.13
C VAL A 254 18.16 -1.77 2.64
N ASN A 255 18.32 -0.61 3.28
CA ASN A 255 18.00 -0.37 4.69
C ASN A 255 18.68 -1.38 5.66
N ILE A 256 19.94 -1.72 5.40
CA ILE A 256 20.71 -2.67 6.21
C ILE A 256 20.82 -2.21 7.67
N GLU A 257 20.93 -0.91 7.90
CA GLU A 257 21.01 -0.28 9.22
C GLU A 257 19.73 -0.41 10.06
N LYS A 258 18.64 -0.79 9.43
CA LYS A 258 17.33 -1.01 10.07
C LYS A 258 17.06 -2.49 10.37
N GLN A 259 17.85 -3.40 9.80
CA GLN A 259 17.71 -4.82 10.07
C GLN A 259 17.97 -5.09 11.56
N PHE A 260 17.28 -6.06 12.11
CA PHE A 260 17.29 -6.45 13.51
C PHE A 260 16.67 -5.45 14.53
N LYS A 261 16.24 -4.27 14.09
CA LYS A 261 15.57 -3.30 14.98
C LYS A 261 14.13 -3.68 15.26
N ALA A 262 13.65 -3.28 16.45
CA ALA A 262 12.22 -3.37 16.76
C ALA A 262 11.39 -2.60 15.73
N SER A 263 10.28 -3.17 15.28
CA SER A 263 9.50 -2.61 14.17
C SER A 263 8.01 -2.94 14.25
N ILE A 264 7.21 -2.13 13.59
CA ILE A 264 5.83 -2.45 13.22
C ILE A 264 5.85 -3.00 11.81
N SER A 265 5.39 -4.23 11.59
CA SER A 265 5.38 -4.86 10.26
C SER A 265 3.98 -5.13 9.73
N TRP A 266 3.87 -5.24 8.42
CA TRP A 266 2.64 -5.62 7.72
C TRP A 266 2.97 -6.35 6.42
N SER A 267 1.95 -6.86 5.74
CA SER A 267 2.08 -7.48 4.42
C SER A 267 1.83 -6.44 3.32
N ASP A 268 2.70 -6.34 2.33
CA ASP A 268 2.52 -5.42 1.19
C ASP A 268 1.23 -5.73 0.43
N ILE A 269 0.93 -7.01 0.21
CA ILE A 269 -0.24 -7.45 -0.57
C ILE A 269 -1.25 -8.09 0.36
N THR A 270 -2.49 -7.61 0.31
CA THR A 270 -3.62 -8.20 1.02
C THR A 270 -4.90 -8.07 0.21
N SER A 271 -5.71 -9.12 0.17
CA SER A 271 -7.05 -9.09 -0.43
C SER A 271 -8.14 -8.57 0.53
N GLY A 272 -7.76 -8.32 1.78
CA GLY A 272 -8.65 -7.85 2.84
C GLY A 272 -8.17 -6.58 3.51
N ARG A 273 -8.50 -6.44 4.80
CA ARG A 273 -8.01 -5.33 5.61
C ARG A 273 -6.52 -5.50 5.93
N ASN A 274 -5.80 -4.39 6.01
CA ASN A 274 -4.44 -4.39 6.51
C ASN A 274 -4.39 -4.81 7.99
N SER A 275 -3.31 -5.44 8.38
CA SER A 275 -3.04 -5.84 9.76
C SER A 275 -1.58 -5.56 10.11
N PHE A 276 -1.38 -4.94 11.27
CA PHE A 276 -0.09 -4.48 11.73
C PHE A 276 0.32 -5.22 12.99
N ARG A 277 1.60 -5.60 13.06
CA ARG A 277 2.17 -6.47 14.08
C ARG A 277 3.40 -5.85 14.70
N ALA A 278 3.56 -6.03 16.01
CA ALA A 278 4.79 -5.71 16.72
C ALA A 278 5.85 -6.79 16.48
N ASN A 279 7.04 -6.37 16.14
CA ASN A 279 8.23 -7.21 16.15
C ASN A 279 9.25 -6.59 17.11
N GLY A 280 9.75 -7.38 18.05
CA GLY A 280 10.93 -7.01 18.84
C GLY A 280 12.17 -6.91 17.95
N SER A 281 13.30 -6.52 18.54
CA SER A 281 14.61 -6.63 17.92
C SER A 281 14.93 -8.09 17.54
N GLY A 282 15.89 -8.28 16.63
CA GLY A 282 16.33 -9.60 16.21
C GLY A 282 15.69 -10.14 14.93
N ASN A 283 14.91 -9.32 14.22
CA ASN A 283 14.30 -9.75 12.97
C ASN A 283 14.87 -9.00 11.78
N LEU A 284 15.16 -9.73 10.72
CA LEU A 284 15.30 -9.20 9.37
C LEU A 284 13.90 -8.91 8.81
N TYR A 285 13.84 -8.15 7.72
CA TYR A 285 12.62 -7.98 6.95
C TYR A 285 12.94 -7.91 5.45
N ASP A 286 12.09 -8.53 4.67
CA ASP A 286 12.20 -8.54 3.23
C ASP A 286 11.34 -7.43 2.58
N HIS A 287 11.34 -7.36 1.27
CA HIS A 287 10.60 -6.34 0.53
C HIS A 287 9.07 -6.50 0.58
N VAL A 288 8.56 -7.66 0.97
CA VAL A 288 7.12 -7.95 1.11
C VAL A 288 6.67 -7.80 2.57
N GLY A 289 7.56 -8.10 3.52
CA GLY A 289 7.37 -7.90 4.95
C GLY A 289 7.73 -6.49 5.39
N ILE A 290 7.14 -5.49 4.77
CA ILE A 290 7.43 -4.07 5.00
C ILE A 290 7.37 -3.74 6.49
N SER A 291 8.29 -2.87 6.94
CA SER A 291 8.42 -2.52 8.35
C SER A 291 8.59 -1.01 8.56
N ALA A 292 8.12 -0.51 9.71
CA ALA A 292 8.29 0.85 10.18
C ALA A 292 8.98 0.86 11.54
N PHE A 293 9.74 1.91 11.83
CA PHE A 293 10.68 1.99 12.94
C PHE A 293 10.41 3.23 13.80
N PRO A 294 9.27 3.27 14.52
CA PRO A 294 9.00 4.35 15.46
C PRO A 294 9.95 4.30 16.67
N ASP A 295 10.03 5.41 17.40
CA ASP A 295 10.65 5.41 18.70
C ASP A 295 9.81 4.61 19.72
N GLU A 296 10.43 4.26 20.86
CA GLU A 296 9.81 3.42 21.89
C GLU A 296 8.57 4.09 22.51
N GLU A 297 8.58 5.41 22.66
CA GLU A 297 7.47 6.17 23.25
C GLU A 297 6.22 6.14 22.37
N SER A 298 6.39 6.25 21.06
CA SER A 298 5.29 6.31 20.07
C SER A 298 4.85 4.93 19.57
N PHE A 299 5.65 3.87 19.76
CA PHE A 299 5.47 2.55 19.17
C PHE A 299 4.06 2.00 19.36
N ASN A 300 3.61 1.90 20.62
CA ASN A 300 2.30 1.31 20.92
C ASN A 300 1.14 2.16 20.41
N CYS A 301 1.24 3.47 20.54
CA CYS A 301 0.21 4.39 20.02
C CYS A 301 0.07 4.29 18.51
N LEU A 302 1.18 4.22 17.78
CA LEU A 302 1.16 4.06 16.33
C LEU A 302 0.64 2.68 15.91
N LEU A 303 1.06 1.61 16.61
CA LEU A 303 0.54 0.26 16.35
C LEU A 303 -0.98 0.17 16.62
N ALA A 304 -1.47 0.82 17.68
CA ALA A 304 -2.90 0.92 17.99
C ALA A 304 -3.63 1.63 16.84
N PHE A 305 -3.19 2.83 16.47
CA PHE A 305 -3.81 3.63 15.42
C PHE A 305 -3.89 2.87 14.10
N LEU A 306 -2.80 2.28 13.65
CA LEU A 306 -2.73 1.51 12.40
C LEU A 306 -3.73 0.33 12.36
N ASN A 307 -4.06 -0.25 13.50
CA ASN A 307 -5.02 -1.36 13.60
C ASN A 307 -6.49 -0.91 13.73
N THR A 308 -6.77 0.41 13.69
CA THR A 308 -8.14 0.95 13.74
C THR A 308 -8.84 0.97 12.38
N SER A 309 -10.17 1.10 12.41
CA SER A 309 -10.97 1.36 11.21
C SER A 309 -10.70 2.76 10.62
N VAL A 310 -10.31 3.72 11.44
CA VAL A 310 -9.97 5.09 11.01
C VAL A 310 -8.74 5.06 10.10
N ALA A 311 -7.66 4.40 10.52
CA ALA A 311 -6.47 4.23 9.70
C ALA A 311 -6.79 3.50 8.38
N SER A 312 -7.61 2.44 8.44
CA SER A 312 -8.08 1.74 7.24
C SER A 312 -8.84 2.66 6.28
N THR A 313 -9.69 3.54 6.80
CA THR A 313 -10.42 4.52 5.99
C THR A 313 -9.47 5.50 5.29
N PHE A 314 -8.48 6.04 6.01
CA PHE A 314 -7.49 6.94 5.42
C PHE A 314 -6.61 6.21 4.38
N MET A 315 -6.26 4.95 4.61
CA MET A 315 -5.53 4.16 3.62
C MET A 315 -6.32 3.97 2.32
N ILE A 316 -7.64 3.77 2.40
CA ILE A 316 -8.50 3.68 1.20
C ILE A 316 -8.53 5.02 0.43
N LEU A 317 -8.38 6.15 1.11
CA LEU A 317 -8.27 7.45 0.43
C LEU A 317 -6.91 7.64 -0.26
N LEU A 318 -5.82 7.16 0.35
CA LEU A 318 -4.46 7.26 -0.19
C LEU A 318 -4.20 6.29 -1.33
N ALA A 319 -4.57 5.03 -1.15
CA ALA A 319 -4.27 3.94 -2.08
C ALA A 319 -5.35 2.84 -1.99
N PRO A 320 -6.49 2.95 -2.70
CA PRO A 320 -7.52 1.92 -2.73
C PRO A 320 -7.08 0.75 -3.65
N THR A 321 -5.96 0.12 -3.31
CA THR A 321 -5.36 -0.99 -4.05
C THR A 321 -5.10 -2.16 -3.12
N LEU A 322 -4.75 -3.33 -3.69
CA LEU A 322 -4.34 -4.50 -2.90
C LEU A 322 -2.97 -4.31 -2.23
N HIS A 323 -2.21 -3.30 -2.63
CA HIS A 323 -0.90 -3.00 -2.08
C HIS A 323 -0.98 -1.95 -0.98
N CYS A 324 -0.30 -2.25 0.14
CA CYS A 324 -0.03 -1.30 1.22
C CYS A 324 1.48 -1.05 1.29
N ASN A 325 2.00 -0.34 0.29
CA ASN A 325 3.44 -0.09 0.22
C ASN A 325 3.89 0.98 1.24
N ALA A 326 5.18 0.99 1.54
CA ALA A 326 5.78 1.90 2.53
C ALA A 326 5.51 3.38 2.19
N GLY A 327 5.56 3.76 0.90
CA GLY A 327 5.40 5.14 0.47
C GLY A 327 3.97 5.67 0.62
N ASP A 328 2.96 4.81 0.44
CA ASP A 328 1.57 5.20 0.66
C ASP A 328 1.25 5.26 2.16
N LEU A 329 1.70 4.27 2.95
CA LEU A 329 1.54 4.29 4.39
C LEU A 329 2.26 5.48 5.05
N ALA A 330 3.42 5.90 4.52
CA ALA A 330 4.13 7.07 5.01
C ALA A 330 3.29 8.37 4.98
N LYS A 331 2.33 8.45 4.06
CA LYS A 331 1.43 9.61 3.92
C LYS A 331 0.25 9.61 4.88
N LEU A 332 0.07 8.53 5.66
CA LEU A 332 -1.05 8.39 6.58
C LEU A 332 -0.98 9.48 7.67
N PRO A 333 -2.05 10.27 7.86
CA PRO A 333 -2.06 11.31 8.90
C PRO A 333 -2.24 10.67 10.27
N ILE A 334 -1.41 11.05 11.22
CA ILE A 334 -1.48 10.58 12.60
C ILE A 334 -2.16 11.63 13.46
N VAL A 335 -3.25 11.24 14.09
CA VAL A 335 -3.96 12.09 15.05
C VAL A 335 -3.37 11.85 16.43
N GLU A 336 -3.16 12.90 17.18
CA GLU A 336 -2.62 12.82 18.55
C GLU A 336 -3.53 11.98 19.46
N ILE A 337 -2.93 11.00 20.13
CA ILE A 337 -3.59 10.16 21.14
C ILE A 337 -3.39 10.78 22.50
N LYS A 338 -4.45 11.20 23.16
CA LYS A 338 -4.40 11.86 24.48
C LYS A 338 -4.15 10.89 25.62
N GLU A 339 -4.77 9.71 25.60
CA GLU A 339 -4.72 8.70 26.66
C GLU A 339 -3.62 7.66 26.43
N LYS A 340 -2.36 8.13 26.26
CA LYS A 340 -1.23 7.26 25.89
C LYS A 340 -1.03 6.07 26.85
N ASN A 341 -1.15 6.26 28.16
CA ASN A 341 -0.94 5.20 29.16
C ASN A 341 -1.96 4.08 29.00
N SER A 342 -3.24 4.40 28.95
CA SER A 342 -4.31 3.41 28.74
C SER A 342 -4.17 2.66 27.40
N VAL A 343 -3.77 3.37 26.35
CA VAL A 343 -3.50 2.75 25.04
C VAL A 343 -2.31 1.80 25.13
N ASN A 344 -1.23 2.19 25.81
CA ASN A 344 -0.04 1.34 25.99
C ASN A 344 -0.38 0.04 26.72
N GLU A 345 -1.17 0.09 27.80
CA GLU A 345 -1.62 -1.10 28.53
C GLU A 345 -2.44 -2.04 27.64
N LEU A 346 -3.45 -1.50 26.94
CA LEU A 346 -4.30 -2.27 26.03
C LEU A 346 -3.52 -2.92 24.89
N VAL A 347 -2.58 -2.18 24.29
CA VAL A 347 -1.73 -2.73 23.20
C VAL A 347 -0.85 -3.86 23.71
N ASN A 348 -0.22 -3.69 24.88
CA ASN A 348 0.58 -4.73 25.49
C ASN A 348 -0.24 -5.99 25.77
N ASP A 349 -1.46 -5.85 26.24
CA ASP A 349 -2.35 -6.99 26.47
C ASP A 349 -2.79 -7.66 25.17
N CYS A 350 -3.11 -6.87 24.12
CA CYS A 350 -3.37 -7.41 22.79
C CYS A 350 -2.17 -8.19 22.22
N ILE A 351 -0.95 -7.66 22.37
CA ILE A 351 0.27 -8.34 21.94
C ILE A 351 0.45 -9.65 22.71
N LYS A 352 0.30 -9.64 24.05
CA LYS A 352 0.42 -10.84 24.90
C LYS A 352 -0.59 -11.91 24.53
N LEU A 353 -1.87 -11.54 24.32
CA LEU A 353 -2.93 -12.46 23.92
C LEU A 353 -2.64 -13.08 22.55
N CYS A 354 -2.29 -12.27 21.55
CA CYS A 354 -1.97 -12.74 20.20
C CYS A 354 -0.69 -13.57 20.17
N ARG A 355 0.30 -13.26 21.02
CA ARG A 355 1.50 -14.07 21.18
C ARG A 355 1.17 -15.43 21.79
N ARG A 356 0.35 -15.46 22.84
CA ARG A 356 -0.10 -16.72 23.44
C ARG A 356 -0.86 -17.60 22.44
N ASP A 357 -1.72 -17.00 21.61
CA ASP A 357 -2.41 -17.68 20.52
C ASP A 357 -1.42 -18.24 19.49
N TRP A 358 -0.47 -17.42 19.03
CA TRP A 358 0.55 -17.84 18.07
C TRP A 358 1.43 -18.96 18.59
N ASP A 359 1.92 -18.85 19.82
CA ASP A 359 2.81 -19.81 20.46
C ASP A 359 2.09 -21.11 20.88
N ALA A 360 0.77 -21.19 20.70
CA ALA A 360 -0.03 -22.39 20.92
C ALA A 360 0.00 -23.39 19.74
N PHE A 361 0.65 -23.04 18.64
CA PHE A 361 0.71 -23.86 17.42
C PHE A 361 2.16 -24.10 16.98
N GLU A 362 2.39 -25.23 16.29
CA GLU A 362 3.70 -25.69 15.82
C GLU A 362 4.37 -24.77 14.79
N LEU A 363 3.65 -23.81 14.24
CA LEU A 363 4.20 -22.75 13.39
C LEU A 363 5.12 -21.79 14.14
N SER A 364 4.99 -21.72 15.47
CA SER A 364 5.88 -20.94 16.33
C SER A 364 7.09 -21.74 16.76
N TRP A 365 8.28 -21.17 16.64
CA TRP A 365 9.50 -21.74 17.25
C TRP A 365 9.50 -21.70 18.80
N ALA A 366 8.55 -20.97 19.42
CA ALA A 366 8.32 -20.95 20.85
C ALA A 366 7.25 -21.94 21.32
N PHE A 367 6.66 -22.73 20.40
CA PHE A 367 5.69 -23.78 20.72
C PHE A 367 6.26 -24.80 21.70
N ARG A 368 5.50 -25.16 22.69
CA ARG A 368 5.87 -26.18 23.69
C ARG A 368 4.86 -27.32 23.77
N TYR A 369 3.59 -26.95 23.86
CA TYR A 369 2.47 -27.89 23.90
C TYR A 369 1.17 -27.18 23.50
N HIS A 370 0.24 -27.94 22.97
CA HIS A 370 -1.07 -27.41 22.61
C HIS A 370 -1.89 -27.09 23.87
N PRO A 371 -2.61 -25.95 23.93
CA PRO A 371 -3.35 -25.53 25.14
C PRO A 371 -4.42 -26.51 25.63
N MET A 372 -4.85 -27.47 24.80
CA MET A 372 -5.81 -28.49 25.16
C MET A 372 -5.19 -29.77 25.74
N ILE A 373 -3.87 -29.82 25.85
CA ILE A 373 -3.11 -30.89 26.46
C ILE A 373 -2.57 -30.42 27.82
#